data_aff0b921f1952565db60a71348578811
#
_entry.id   aff0b921f1952565db60a71348578811
#
_cell.length_a   1.000
_cell.length_b   1.000
_cell.length_c   1.000
_cell.angle_alpha   90.00
_cell.angle_beta   90.00
_cell.angle_gamma   90.00
#
_symmetry.space_group_name_H-M   'P 1'
#
loop_
_entity.id
_entity.type
_entity.pdbx_description
1 polymer ?
#
loop_
_entity_poly.entity_id
_entity_poly.type
_entity_poly.pdbx_seq_one_letter_code
_entity_poly.pdbx_strand_id
1 'polypeptide(L)'
;MTRASDYHRQTKHSFNRFARSLGYLDWAAQPNPFRRYDGAPVLDLPRRPLRADVPYEALFDGSAVPAPMDLAAAGEFLRCAMGLSAWKQYQTSRWALRVNPSSGNLHPTETYMAWNGRVYHYAPHDHVLEIRAEVAAPALSPAGPADGAGDQVMLVALTSIFWREAWKYGERAFRYCQHDVGHAIGSLRLSAALLGWRMRLLPDWSDADIGALTGVDRDADAGEAEREAPECVAIVSADGGATIDREAVIVAARRATWHGRPNMLSRSHVDWPAIDAVDVATRTPGGSIRGDHPVR
;
A
#
# COMPACT_ATOMS: atom_id res chain seq x y z
N MET A 1 -26.43 13.36 8.77
CA MET A 1 -25.83 12.14 8.18
C MET A 1 -24.44 12.50 7.67
N THR A 2 -23.45 11.62 7.79
CA THR A 2 -22.10 11.88 7.31
C THR A 2 -22.03 11.66 5.81
N ARG A 3 -21.15 12.39 5.10
CA ARG A 3 -20.90 12.20 3.65
C ARG A 3 -20.57 10.75 3.29
N ALA A 4 -19.88 10.01 4.18
CA ALA A 4 -19.62 8.58 4.01
C ALA A 4 -20.92 7.73 3.96
N SER A 5 -21.90 8.00 4.83
CA SER A 5 -23.20 7.32 4.79
C SER A 5 -24.00 7.65 3.53
N ASP A 6 -23.89 8.87 3.02
CA ASP A 6 -24.52 9.27 1.76
C ASP A 6 -23.87 8.56 0.57
N TYR A 7 -22.56 8.52 0.50
CA TYR A 7 -21.81 7.75 -0.49
C TYR A 7 -22.19 6.26 -0.44
N HIS A 8 -22.27 5.67 0.77
CA HIS A 8 -22.70 4.27 0.91
C HIS A 8 -24.06 4.01 0.29
N ARG A 9 -25.05 4.88 0.56
CA ARG A 9 -26.41 4.75 0.01
C ARG A 9 -26.45 4.96 -1.49
N GLN A 10 -25.70 5.95 -2.01
CA GLN A 10 -25.67 6.26 -3.45
C GLN A 10 -25.02 5.13 -4.26
N THR A 11 -23.96 4.55 -3.76
CA THR A 11 -23.16 3.54 -4.47
C THR A 11 -23.55 2.10 -4.16
N LYS A 12 -24.46 1.86 -3.22
CA LYS A 12 -25.02 0.53 -2.96
C LYS A 12 -25.94 0.12 -4.12
N HIS A 13 -25.64 -1.01 -4.75
CA HIS A 13 -26.54 -1.60 -5.76
C HIS A 13 -27.83 -2.10 -5.10
N SER A 14 -28.93 -1.95 -5.81
CA SER A 14 -30.24 -2.56 -5.49
C SER A 14 -30.87 -3.08 -6.77
N PHE A 15 -31.94 -3.86 -6.66
CA PHE A 15 -32.63 -4.42 -7.83
C PHE A 15 -33.02 -3.37 -8.86
N ASN A 16 -33.37 -2.16 -8.42
CA ASN A 16 -33.88 -1.09 -9.28
C ASN A 16 -32.91 0.08 -9.46
N ARG A 17 -31.71 -0.02 -8.91
CA ARG A 17 -30.72 1.07 -8.99
C ARG A 17 -29.29 0.56 -8.91
N PHE A 18 -28.49 0.99 -9.88
CA PHE A 18 -27.04 0.81 -9.90
C PHE A 18 -26.35 2.14 -9.60
N ALA A 19 -25.13 2.07 -9.09
CA ALA A 19 -24.27 3.24 -8.97
C ALA A 19 -23.93 3.80 -10.36
N ARG A 20 -23.68 5.09 -10.42
CA ARG A 20 -23.34 5.77 -11.65
C ARG A 20 -21.98 5.28 -12.18
N SER A 21 -21.93 4.99 -13.46
CA SER A 21 -20.74 4.64 -14.23
C SER A 21 -20.90 5.19 -15.65
N LEU A 22 -19.86 5.12 -16.47
CA LEU A 22 -19.95 5.54 -17.89
C LEU A 22 -20.86 4.63 -18.70
N GLY A 23 -21.12 3.40 -18.26
CA GLY A 23 -21.89 2.40 -19.00
C GLY A 23 -21.13 1.71 -20.12
N TYR A 24 -19.89 2.11 -20.40
CA TYR A 24 -18.97 1.49 -21.34
C TYR A 24 -17.53 1.57 -20.81
N LEU A 25 -16.62 0.81 -21.41
CA LEU A 25 -15.18 0.87 -21.10
C LEU A 25 -14.46 1.60 -22.24
N ASP A 26 -13.85 2.73 -21.89
CA ASP A 26 -12.92 3.42 -22.78
C ASP A 26 -11.53 2.77 -22.66
N TRP A 27 -11.28 1.80 -23.53
CA TRP A 27 -10.01 1.05 -23.54
C TRP A 27 -8.80 1.91 -23.86
N ALA A 28 -8.98 3.06 -24.53
CA ALA A 28 -7.89 4.00 -24.80
C ALA A 28 -7.41 4.73 -23.54
N ALA A 29 -8.30 4.85 -22.55
CA ALA A 29 -8.01 5.46 -21.25
C ALA A 29 -7.75 4.42 -20.16
N GLN A 30 -7.60 3.10 -20.50
CA GLN A 30 -7.31 2.07 -19.51
C GLN A 30 -6.05 2.41 -18.74
N PRO A 31 -6.10 2.52 -17.40
CA PRO A 31 -4.93 2.86 -16.62
C PRO A 31 -3.89 1.74 -16.61
N ASN A 32 -2.63 2.12 -16.71
CA ASN A 32 -1.51 1.22 -16.50
C ASN A 32 -1.56 0.69 -15.05
N PRO A 33 -1.52 -0.64 -14.83
CA PRO A 33 -1.55 -1.21 -13.49
C PRO A 33 -0.23 -1.05 -12.72
N PHE A 34 0.77 -0.40 -13.30
CA PHE A 34 2.11 -0.27 -12.74
C PHE A 34 2.48 1.20 -12.56
N ARG A 35 2.41 1.70 -11.33
CA ARG A 35 3.03 2.95 -10.92
C ARG A 35 4.55 2.79 -10.95
N ARG A 36 5.23 3.80 -11.46
CA ARG A 36 6.68 3.94 -11.44
C ARG A 36 7.03 5.36 -11.04
N TYR A 37 8.21 5.51 -10.49
CA TYR A 37 8.76 6.82 -10.16
C TYR A 37 9.98 7.09 -11.03
N ASP A 38 9.74 7.74 -12.17
CA ASP A 38 10.77 8.03 -13.16
C ASP A 38 11.89 8.90 -12.58
N GLY A 39 13.15 8.45 -12.73
CA GLY A 39 14.33 9.10 -12.16
C GLY A 39 14.62 8.73 -10.70
N ALA A 40 13.82 7.91 -10.04
CA ALA A 40 14.18 7.36 -8.73
C ALA A 40 15.31 6.32 -8.88
N PRO A 41 16.33 6.32 -8.00
CA PRO A 41 17.30 5.23 -7.96
C PRO A 41 16.60 3.91 -7.62
N VAL A 42 17.08 2.82 -8.19
CA VAL A 42 16.47 1.50 -8.07
C VAL A 42 17.37 0.57 -7.29
N LEU A 43 16.77 -0.23 -6.41
CA LEU A 43 17.41 -1.31 -5.67
C LEU A 43 16.75 -2.64 -6.06
N ASP A 44 17.49 -3.52 -6.71
CA ASP A 44 17.02 -4.84 -7.10
C ASP A 44 16.77 -5.72 -5.88
N LEU A 45 15.62 -6.40 -5.90
CA LEU A 45 15.25 -7.36 -4.87
C LEU A 45 15.66 -8.78 -5.31
N PRO A 46 16.43 -9.52 -4.48
CA PRO A 46 16.78 -10.89 -4.80
C PRO A 46 15.55 -11.79 -4.93
N ARG A 47 15.52 -12.61 -5.98
CA ARG A 47 14.51 -13.66 -6.17
C ARG A 47 15.05 -14.98 -5.65
N ARG A 48 14.89 -15.22 -4.36
CA ARG A 48 15.22 -16.52 -3.76
C ARG A 48 14.07 -17.52 -3.94
N PRO A 49 14.32 -18.85 -3.84
CA PRO A 49 13.27 -19.82 -3.65
C PRO A 49 12.42 -19.46 -2.43
N LEU A 50 11.12 -19.66 -2.53
CA LEU A 50 10.21 -19.41 -1.40
C LEU A 50 10.47 -20.41 -0.27
N ARG A 51 10.24 -20.01 0.97
CA ARG A 51 10.28 -20.89 2.12
C ARG A 51 9.17 -21.94 2.02
N ALA A 52 9.55 -23.17 1.67
CA ALA A 52 8.62 -24.28 1.54
C ALA A 52 8.55 -25.15 2.83
N ASP A 53 9.39 -24.85 3.80
CA ASP A 53 9.56 -25.59 5.06
C ASP A 53 8.66 -25.08 6.19
N VAL A 54 7.92 -23.99 5.97
CA VAL A 54 7.00 -23.42 6.96
C VAL A 54 5.63 -24.09 6.83
N PRO A 55 5.16 -24.83 7.86
CA PRO A 55 3.83 -25.43 7.84
C PRO A 55 2.73 -24.38 7.76
N TYR A 56 1.61 -24.75 7.15
CA TYR A 56 0.48 -23.83 6.99
C TYR A 56 -0.03 -23.29 8.34
N GLU A 57 -0.07 -24.11 9.36
CA GLU A 57 -0.52 -23.77 10.72
C GLU A 57 0.38 -22.67 11.34
N ALA A 58 1.67 -22.68 11.03
CA ALA A 58 2.63 -21.69 11.53
C ALA A 58 2.34 -20.25 11.08
N LEU A 59 1.57 -20.08 10.01
CA LEU A 59 1.11 -18.76 9.56
C LEU A 59 0.12 -18.12 10.55
N PHE A 60 -0.51 -18.92 11.41
CA PHE A 60 -1.57 -18.49 12.32
C PHE A 60 -1.18 -18.57 13.79
N ASP A 61 -0.39 -19.57 14.19
CA ASP A 61 0.02 -19.79 15.58
C ASP A 61 1.32 -19.04 15.93
N GLY A 62 2.03 -18.54 14.91
CA GLY A 62 3.26 -17.78 15.08
C GLY A 62 4.46 -18.61 15.47
N SER A 63 4.46 -19.92 15.18
CA SER A 63 5.57 -20.84 15.44
C SER A 63 6.67 -20.76 14.37
N ALA A 64 6.48 -20.04 13.28
CA ALA A 64 7.52 -19.86 12.27
C ALA A 64 8.74 -19.13 12.84
N VAL A 65 9.93 -19.69 12.60
CA VAL A 65 11.20 -19.10 13.04
C VAL A 65 11.45 -17.80 12.27
N PRO A 66 11.70 -16.66 12.95
CA PRO A 66 11.94 -15.40 12.28
C PRO A 66 13.15 -15.46 11.36
N ALA A 67 12.94 -15.07 10.10
CA ALA A 67 14.04 -14.82 9.16
C ALA A 67 14.77 -13.52 9.55
N PRO A 68 16.06 -13.38 9.26
CA PRO A 68 16.75 -12.10 9.36
C PRO A 68 16.03 -11.04 8.48
N MET A 69 15.90 -9.81 8.99
CA MET A 69 15.29 -8.71 8.21
C MET A 69 16.33 -8.11 7.24
N ASP A 70 16.76 -8.90 6.27
CA ASP A 70 17.69 -8.51 5.22
C ASP A 70 16.97 -8.18 3.89
N LEU A 71 17.69 -7.69 2.92
CA LEU A 71 17.14 -7.32 1.62
C LEU A 71 16.47 -8.50 0.90
N ALA A 72 16.98 -9.70 1.09
CA ALA A 72 16.43 -10.87 0.43
C ALA A 72 15.12 -11.33 1.07
N ALA A 73 15.02 -11.26 2.40
CA ALA A 73 13.77 -11.53 3.11
C ALA A 73 12.73 -10.43 2.85
N ALA A 74 13.15 -9.15 2.76
CA ALA A 74 12.27 -8.06 2.33
C ALA A 74 11.74 -8.30 0.90
N GLY A 75 12.58 -8.79 -0.01
CA GLY A 75 12.17 -9.19 -1.36
C GLY A 75 11.15 -10.34 -1.35
N GLU A 76 11.37 -11.36 -0.54
CA GLU A 76 10.42 -12.48 -0.38
C GLU A 76 9.10 -12.00 0.22
N PHE A 77 9.14 -11.17 1.26
CA PHE A 77 7.98 -10.53 1.88
C PHE A 77 7.11 -9.80 0.85
N LEU A 78 7.71 -8.90 0.08
CA LEU A 78 6.97 -8.12 -0.92
C LEU A 78 6.47 -9.00 -2.07
N ARG A 79 7.26 -9.97 -2.52
CA ARG A 79 6.87 -10.89 -3.59
C ARG A 79 5.67 -11.75 -3.20
N CYS A 80 5.65 -12.28 -1.98
CA CYS A 80 4.57 -13.13 -1.48
C CYS A 80 3.30 -12.35 -1.09
N ALA A 81 3.39 -11.02 -0.94
CA ALA A 81 2.25 -10.18 -0.60
C ALA A 81 1.69 -9.41 -1.80
N MET A 82 2.54 -8.65 -2.48
CA MET A 82 2.16 -7.62 -3.46
C MET A 82 2.77 -7.86 -4.85
N GLY A 83 3.59 -8.91 -4.99
CA GLY A 83 4.28 -9.25 -6.23
C GLY A 83 3.37 -9.82 -7.31
N LEU A 84 3.93 -9.99 -8.50
CA LEU A 84 3.24 -10.69 -9.59
C LEU A 84 3.18 -12.18 -9.29
N SER A 85 1.99 -12.76 -9.40
CA SER A 85 1.75 -14.20 -9.25
C SER A 85 1.79 -14.94 -10.57
N ALA A 86 1.26 -14.35 -11.64
CA ALA A 86 1.21 -14.96 -12.96
C ALA A 86 1.00 -13.92 -14.07
N TRP A 87 1.26 -14.34 -15.29
CA TRP A 87 0.82 -13.67 -16.50
C TRP A 87 -0.24 -14.52 -17.19
N LYS A 88 -1.32 -13.89 -17.60
CA LYS A 88 -2.33 -14.50 -18.47
C LYS A 88 -2.24 -13.89 -19.85
N GLN A 89 -2.55 -14.71 -20.85
CA GLN A 89 -2.64 -14.30 -22.24
C GLN A 89 -3.87 -14.93 -22.89
N TYR A 90 -4.59 -14.14 -23.63
CA TYR A 90 -5.67 -14.59 -24.49
C TYR A 90 -5.56 -13.87 -25.83
N GLN A 91 -5.36 -14.62 -26.90
CA GLN A 91 -5.04 -14.07 -28.23
C GLN A 91 -3.85 -13.09 -28.16
N THR A 92 -4.05 -11.83 -28.50
CA THR A 92 -3.04 -10.75 -28.46
C THR A 92 -3.01 -9.99 -27.14
N SER A 93 -4.01 -10.18 -26.28
CA SER A 93 -4.11 -9.51 -24.99
C SER A 93 -3.32 -10.27 -23.92
N ARG A 94 -2.48 -9.54 -23.17
CA ARG A 94 -1.69 -10.09 -22.06
C ARG A 94 -1.86 -9.19 -20.84
N TRP A 95 -2.07 -9.81 -19.66
CA TRP A 95 -2.20 -9.06 -18.40
C TRP A 95 -1.57 -9.81 -17.23
N ALA A 96 -1.11 -9.04 -16.24
CA ALA A 96 -0.52 -9.57 -15.02
C ALA A 96 -1.59 -9.85 -13.96
N LEU A 97 -1.34 -10.83 -13.11
CA LEU A 97 -2.03 -11.05 -11.86
C LEU A 97 -1.06 -10.78 -10.71
N ARG A 98 -1.54 -10.18 -9.63
CA ARG A 98 -0.78 -10.02 -8.39
C ARG A 98 -1.20 -11.07 -7.36
N VAL A 99 -0.39 -11.22 -6.30
CA VAL A 99 -0.73 -12.11 -5.16
C VAL A 99 -1.92 -11.56 -4.42
N ASN A 100 -1.92 -10.26 -4.09
CA ASN A 100 -3.08 -9.61 -3.48
C ASN A 100 -4.23 -9.52 -4.48
N PRO A 101 -5.43 -10.04 -4.15
CA PRO A 101 -6.60 -9.92 -5.01
C PRO A 101 -6.97 -8.46 -5.24
N SER A 102 -7.52 -8.16 -6.41
CA SER A 102 -8.02 -6.84 -6.74
C SER A 102 -9.29 -6.92 -7.56
N SER A 103 -10.22 -6.02 -7.29
CA SER A 103 -11.47 -5.88 -8.01
C SER A 103 -11.19 -5.63 -9.48
N GLY A 104 -11.70 -6.50 -10.34
CA GLY A 104 -11.47 -6.40 -11.79
C GLY A 104 -10.03 -6.52 -12.25
N ASN A 105 -9.11 -6.90 -11.40
CA ASN A 105 -7.66 -6.99 -11.66
C ASN A 105 -7.03 -5.64 -12.05
N LEU A 106 -7.48 -4.56 -11.40
CA LEU A 106 -7.06 -3.18 -11.70
C LEU A 106 -5.94 -2.69 -10.79
N HIS A 107 -5.77 -3.33 -9.63
CA HIS A 107 -4.67 -3.14 -8.69
C HIS A 107 -4.45 -1.68 -8.28
N PRO A 108 -5.46 -1.01 -7.67
CA PRO A 108 -5.36 0.39 -7.27
C PRO A 108 -4.36 0.63 -6.14
N THR A 109 -4.06 -0.42 -5.35
CA THR A 109 -3.22 -0.32 -4.15
C THR A 109 -1.75 -0.35 -4.50
N GLU A 110 -1.01 0.70 -4.05
CA GLU A 110 0.44 0.78 -4.10
C GLU A 110 1.05 0.52 -2.72
N THR A 111 2.33 0.18 -2.69
CA THR A 111 3.04 -0.24 -1.47
C THR A 111 4.32 0.55 -1.30
N TYR A 112 4.45 1.16 -0.14
CA TYR A 112 5.66 1.87 0.27
C TYR A 112 6.28 1.17 1.47
N MET A 113 7.59 1.24 1.58
CA MET A 113 8.35 0.67 2.68
C MET A 113 9.34 1.71 3.21
N ALA A 114 9.31 2.00 4.51
CA ALA A 114 10.33 2.79 5.15
C ALA A 114 11.21 1.88 6.00
N TRP A 115 12.49 1.79 5.64
CA TRP A 115 13.42 0.82 6.20
C TRP A 115 14.87 1.25 5.98
N ASN A 116 15.73 1.01 6.94
CA ASN A 116 17.18 1.30 6.85
C ASN A 116 17.50 2.72 6.35
N GLY A 117 16.82 3.73 6.91
CA GLY A 117 17.08 5.13 6.57
C GLY A 117 16.58 5.56 5.19
N ARG A 118 15.68 4.83 4.58
CA ARG A 118 15.10 5.17 3.27
C ARG A 118 13.60 4.91 3.21
N VAL A 119 12.94 5.64 2.35
CA VAL A 119 11.56 5.36 1.91
C VAL A 119 11.62 4.83 0.48
N TYR A 120 10.93 3.74 0.25
CA TYR A 120 10.87 3.05 -1.04
C TYR A 120 9.44 2.94 -1.53
N HIS A 121 9.26 2.96 -2.84
CA HIS A 121 8.07 2.43 -3.52
C HIS A 121 8.40 1.04 -4.07
N TYR A 122 7.52 0.07 -3.87
CA TYR A 122 7.68 -1.26 -4.45
C TYR A 122 7.10 -1.31 -5.86
N ALA A 123 7.94 -1.57 -6.85
CA ALA A 123 7.55 -1.74 -8.24
C ALA A 123 7.43 -3.23 -8.60
N PRO A 124 6.20 -3.82 -8.55
CA PRO A 124 6.00 -5.27 -8.67
C PRO A 124 6.32 -5.83 -10.06
N HIS A 125 6.23 -5.02 -11.13
CA HIS A 125 6.53 -5.48 -12.47
C HIS A 125 7.97 -6.03 -12.58
N ASP A 126 8.93 -5.27 -12.08
CA ASP A 126 10.35 -5.60 -12.15
C ASP A 126 10.85 -6.27 -10.86
N HIS A 127 10.03 -6.24 -9.80
CA HIS A 127 10.38 -6.70 -8.47
C HIS A 127 11.58 -5.93 -7.89
N VAL A 128 11.44 -4.62 -7.82
CA VAL A 128 12.46 -3.70 -7.34
C VAL A 128 11.88 -2.71 -6.34
N LEU A 129 12.77 -2.08 -5.58
CA LEU A 129 12.46 -0.93 -4.74
C LEU A 129 12.96 0.35 -5.42
N GLU A 130 12.07 1.28 -5.69
CA GLU A 130 12.40 2.63 -6.12
C GLU A 130 12.66 3.48 -4.88
N ILE A 131 13.88 4.02 -4.75
CA ILE A 131 14.24 4.86 -3.60
C ILE A 131 13.55 6.20 -3.76
N ARG A 132 12.55 6.45 -2.91
CA ARG A 132 11.77 7.68 -2.92
C ARG A 132 12.41 8.78 -2.09
N ALA A 133 12.98 8.42 -0.94
CA ALA A 133 13.64 9.39 -0.08
C ALA A 133 14.76 8.75 0.76
N GLU A 134 15.72 9.57 1.13
CA GLU A 134 16.71 9.25 2.16
C GLU A 134 16.34 9.99 3.44
N VAL A 135 16.09 9.23 4.50
CA VAL A 135 15.62 9.73 5.81
C VAL A 135 16.72 9.47 6.84
N ALA A 136 16.87 10.35 7.81
CA ALA A 136 17.87 10.12 8.85
C ALA A 136 17.62 8.77 9.56
N ALA A 137 18.63 7.89 9.56
CA ALA A 137 18.53 6.53 10.06
C ALA A 137 17.93 6.41 11.49
N PRO A 138 18.26 7.29 12.46
CA PRO A 138 17.65 7.22 13.79
C PRO A 138 16.13 7.32 13.80
N ALA A 139 15.52 8.01 12.83
CA ALA A 139 14.07 8.16 12.77
C ALA A 139 13.33 6.85 12.42
N LEU A 140 13.99 5.93 11.71
CA LEU A 140 13.46 4.61 11.33
C LEU A 140 14.00 3.48 12.21
N SER A 141 14.57 3.80 13.35
CA SER A 141 15.01 2.83 14.37
C SER A 141 13.90 2.61 15.41
N PRO A 142 13.84 1.43 16.04
CA PRO A 142 12.92 1.20 17.14
C PRO A 142 13.06 2.25 18.22
N ALA A 143 11.93 2.64 18.84
CA ALA A 143 11.94 3.52 19.99
C ALA A 143 12.31 2.69 21.23
N GLY A 144 13.43 3.04 21.88
CA GLY A 144 13.94 2.36 23.08
C GLY A 144 15.41 1.97 22.97
N PRO A 145 16.00 1.41 24.06
CA PRO A 145 17.36 0.90 24.00
C PRO A 145 17.44 -0.28 23.05
N ALA A 146 18.41 -0.27 22.14
CA ALA A 146 18.67 -1.36 21.21
C ALA A 146 19.32 -2.52 21.96
N ASP A 147 18.56 -3.58 22.25
CA ASP A 147 19.04 -4.72 23.02
C ASP A 147 19.63 -5.85 22.15
N GLY A 148 19.89 -5.59 20.86
CA GLY A 148 20.56 -6.58 20.00
C GLY A 148 20.08 -6.64 18.55
N ALA A 149 20.56 -7.62 17.80
CA ALA A 149 20.31 -7.83 16.36
C ALA A 149 18.83 -8.13 15.99
N GLY A 150 17.90 -8.14 16.96
CA GLY A 150 16.46 -8.37 16.75
C GLY A 150 15.63 -7.11 16.52
N ASP A 151 16.21 -5.93 16.68
CA ASP A 151 15.46 -4.66 16.74
C ASP A 151 15.25 -3.98 15.40
N GLN A 152 15.36 -4.68 14.29
CA GLN A 152 15.05 -4.09 12.99
C GLN A 152 13.54 -3.97 12.80
N VAL A 153 13.10 -2.79 12.39
CA VAL A 153 11.70 -2.51 12.06
C VAL A 153 11.56 -2.05 10.62
N MET A 154 10.44 -2.34 10.05
CA MET A 154 10.03 -1.89 8.73
C MET A 154 8.64 -1.28 8.85
N LEU A 155 8.44 -0.06 8.36
CA LEU A 155 7.11 0.48 8.14
C LEU A 155 6.66 0.12 6.73
N VAL A 156 5.44 -0.36 6.61
CA VAL A 156 4.79 -0.64 5.31
C VAL A 156 3.53 0.19 5.24
N ALA A 157 3.48 1.10 4.27
CA ALA A 157 2.32 1.94 4.02
C ALA A 157 1.64 1.55 2.71
N LEU A 158 0.32 1.65 2.70
CA LEU A 158 -0.51 1.43 1.53
C LEU A 158 -1.19 2.73 1.11
N THR A 159 -1.31 2.91 -0.20
CA THR A 159 -2.05 4.00 -0.84
C THR A 159 -2.98 3.45 -1.91
N SER A 160 -3.97 4.23 -2.34
CA SER A 160 -4.88 3.86 -3.42
C SER A 160 -4.88 4.90 -4.53
N ILE A 161 -4.84 4.44 -5.78
CA ILE A 161 -5.08 5.25 -6.96
C ILE A 161 -6.51 5.00 -7.42
N PHE A 162 -7.44 5.84 -6.96
CA PHE A 162 -8.89 5.66 -7.20
C PHE A 162 -9.24 5.56 -8.67
N TRP A 163 -8.51 6.25 -9.56
CA TRP A 163 -8.76 6.23 -10.99
C TRP A 163 -8.68 4.83 -11.60
N ARG A 164 -7.80 3.96 -11.12
CA ARG A 164 -7.70 2.59 -11.63
C ARG A 164 -9.02 1.85 -11.52
N GLU A 165 -9.71 1.98 -10.38
CA GLU A 165 -11.04 1.39 -10.18
C GLU A 165 -12.15 2.22 -10.83
N ALA A 166 -12.03 3.55 -10.83
CA ALA A 166 -13.04 4.46 -11.36
C ALA A 166 -13.20 4.34 -12.88
N TRP A 167 -12.11 4.04 -13.60
CA TRP A 167 -12.14 3.74 -15.03
C TRP A 167 -13.19 2.67 -15.39
N LYS A 168 -13.34 1.65 -14.54
CA LYS A 168 -14.26 0.53 -14.77
C LYS A 168 -15.56 0.65 -14.01
N TYR A 169 -15.51 1.09 -12.77
CA TYR A 169 -16.62 0.99 -11.83
C TYR A 169 -17.25 2.32 -11.45
N GLY A 170 -16.77 3.44 -12.04
CA GLY A 170 -17.30 4.77 -11.79
C GLY A 170 -17.31 5.13 -10.31
N GLU A 171 -18.44 5.65 -9.82
CA GLU A 171 -18.58 6.10 -8.43
C GLU A 171 -18.35 5.00 -7.37
N ARG A 172 -18.40 3.72 -7.74
CA ARG A 172 -18.12 2.63 -6.79
C ARG A 172 -16.64 2.43 -6.48
N ALA A 173 -15.75 3.08 -7.22
CA ALA A 173 -14.31 2.86 -7.12
C ALA A 173 -13.75 2.95 -5.71
N PHE A 174 -14.11 3.98 -4.93
CA PHE A 174 -13.67 4.10 -3.55
C PHE A 174 -13.96 2.85 -2.72
N ARG A 175 -15.15 2.26 -2.88
CA ARG A 175 -15.53 1.02 -2.18
C ARG A 175 -14.64 -0.15 -2.56
N TYR A 176 -14.31 -0.28 -3.84
CA TYR A 176 -13.45 -1.36 -4.33
C TYR A 176 -12.01 -1.17 -3.86
N CYS A 177 -11.49 0.06 -3.87
CA CYS A 177 -10.18 0.36 -3.31
C CYS A 177 -10.08 -0.06 -1.85
N GLN A 178 -11.11 0.23 -1.02
CA GLN A 178 -11.14 -0.20 0.38
C GLN A 178 -11.13 -1.74 0.55
N HIS A 179 -11.80 -2.48 -0.34
CA HIS A 179 -11.73 -3.95 -0.35
C HIS A 179 -10.31 -4.42 -0.73
N ASP A 180 -9.71 -3.81 -1.74
CA ASP A 180 -8.39 -4.18 -2.23
C ASP A 180 -7.30 -3.88 -1.20
N VAL A 181 -7.41 -2.77 -0.47
CA VAL A 181 -6.56 -2.47 0.70
C VAL A 181 -6.70 -3.56 1.77
N GLY A 182 -7.93 -4.01 2.06
CA GLY A 182 -8.15 -5.14 2.98
C GLY A 182 -7.47 -6.43 2.53
N HIS A 183 -7.53 -6.75 1.23
CA HIS A 183 -6.83 -7.89 0.63
C HIS A 183 -5.30 -7.72 0.74
N ALA A 184 -4.78 -6.52 0.48
CA ALA A 184 -3.36 -6.23 0.60
C ALA A 184 -2.86 -6.40 2.04
N ILE A 185 -3.60 -5.88 3.04
CA ILE A 185 -3.30 -6.09 4.47
C ILE A 185 -3.26 -7.59 4.80
N GLY A 186 -4.25 -8.37 4.34
CA GLY A 186 -4.29 -9.81 4.53
C GLY A 186 -3.08 -10.52 3.94
N SER A 187 -2.73 -10.18 2.69
CA SER A 187 -1.57 -10.74 1.99
C SER A 187 -0.25 -10.38 2.68
N LEU A 188 -0.09 -9.13 3.13
CA LEU A 188 1.08 -8.69 3.88
C LEU A 188 1.21 -9.41 5.22
N ARG A 189 0.10 -9.61 5.96
CA ARG A 189 0.12 -10.36 7.22
C ARG A 189 0.55 -11.81 7.04
N LEU A 190 0.01 -12.48 6.02
CA LEU A 190 0.39 -13.88 5.73
C LEU A 190 1.84 -13.98 5.29
N SER A 191 2.31 -13.03 4.47
CA SER A 191 3.70 -12.99 4.04
C SER A 191 4.66 -12.68 5.20
N ALA A 192 4.31 -11.78 6.11
CA ALA A 192 5.08 -11.55 7.33
C ALA A 192 5.14 -12.83 8.19
N ALA A 193 4.00 -13.50 8.41
CA ALA A 193 3.93 -14.74 9.17
C ALA A 193 4.77 -15.87 8.54
N LEU A 194 4.81 -15.97 7.20
CA LEU A 194 5.67 -16.91 6.49
C LEU A 194 7.15 -16.72 6.84
N LEU A 195 7.56 -15.47 7.05
CA LEU A 195 8.93 -15.12 7.46
C LEU A 195 9.14 -15.15 8.98
N GLY A 196 8.14 -15.57 9.76
CA GLY A 196 8.16 -15.52 11.21
C GLY A 196 8.09 -14.11 11.78
N TRP A 197 7.76 -13.11 10.97
CA TRP A 197 7.59 -11.72 11.38
C TRP A 197 6.17 -11.43 11.82
N ARG A 198 6.01 -10.35 12.59
CA ARG A 198 4.73 -9.85 13.05
C ARG A 198 4.42 -8.52 12.37
N MET A 199 3.18 -8.36 11.94
CA MET A 199 2.69 -7.11 11.36
C MET A 199 1.56 -6.55 12.23
N ARG A 200 1.66 -5.28 12.58
CA ARG A 200 0.66 -4.54 13.36
C ARG A 200 0.32 -3.23 12.69
N LEU A 201 -0.96 -3.00 12.42
CA LEU A 201 -1.45 -1.71 11.92
C LEU A 201 -1.23 -0.61 12.97
N LEU A 202 -0.99 0.60 12.50
CA LEU A 202 -0.79 1.80 13.31
C LEU A 202 -1.97 2.77 13.09
N PRO A 203 -3.13 2.54 13.74
CA PRO A 203 -4.35 3.29 13.47
C PRO A 203 -4.32 4.73 14.00
N ASP A 204 -3.32 5.10 14.76
CA ASP A 204 -3.08 6.44 15.28
C ASP A 204 -2.37 7.38 14.30
N TRP A 205 -1.90 6.84 13.15
CA TRP A 205 -1.34 7.66 12.08
C TRP A 205 -2.45 8.28 11.24
N SER A 206 -2.36 9.59 11.02
CA SER A 206 -3.29 10.29 10.14
C SER A 206 -2.96 10.05 8.66
N ASP A 207 -3.94 10.32 7.78
CA ASP A 207 -3.69 10.33 6.34
C ASP A 207 -2.59 11.33 5.97
N ALA A 208 -2.50 12.46 6.68
CA ALA A 208 -1.42 13.44 6.50
C ALA A 208 -0.05 12.90 6.92
N ASP A 209 0.03 12.07 7.98
CA ASP A 209 1.27 11.41 8.39
C ASP A 209 1.69 10.38 7.34
N ILE A 210 0.74 9.57 6.86
CA ILE A 210 1.00 8.56 5.82
C ILE A 210 1.40 9.25 4.51
N GLY A 211 0.73 10.33 4.13
CA GLY A 211 1.09 11.14 2.97
C GLY A 211 2.52 11.67 3.04
N ALA A 212 2.92 12.23 4.19
CA ALA A 212 4.28 12.71 4.42
C ALA A 212 5.32 11.58 4.41
N LEU A 213 4.98 10.39 4.99
CA LEU A 213 5.87 9.23 5.00
C LEU A 213 6.13 8.71 3.58
N THR A 214 5.10 8.63 2.75
CA THR A 214 5.17 8.05 1.39
C THR A 214 5.54 9.09 0.32
N GLY A 215 5.41 10.38 0.64
CA GLY A 215 5.64 11.49 -0.28
C GLY A 215 4.51 11.67 -1.30
N VAL A 216 3.34 11.06 -1.09
CA VAL A 216 2.20 11.21 -2.01
C VAL A 216 1.44 12.53 -1.81
N ASP A 217 1.74 13.27 -0.73
CA ASP A 217 1.25 14.63 -0.48
C ASP A 217 2.08 15.74 -1.18
N ARG A 218 3.08 15.35 -1.97
CA ARG A 218 4.00 16.27 -2.66
C ARG A 218 3.45 16.65 -4.04
N ASP A 219 2.51 17.58 -4.07
CA ASP A 219 1.86 18.03 -5.30
C ASP A 219 2.85 18.53 -6.37
N ALA A 220 3.97 19.12 -5.96
CA ALA A 220 5.00 19.61 -6.88
C ALA A 220 5.68 18.50 -7.70
N ASP A 221 5.71 17.28 -7.16
CA ASP A 221 6.33 16.11 -7.80
C ASP A 221 5.32 15.35 -8.67
N ALA A 222 4.02 15.47 -8.37
CA ALA A 222 2.97 14.68 -9.01
C ALA A 222 2.69 15.14 -10.47
N GLY A 223 2.80 16.43 -10.77
CA GLY A 223 2.47 16.97 -12.10
C GLY A 223 1.02 16.64 -12.48
N GLU A 224 0.84 16.01 -13.65
CA GLU A 224 -0.46 15.53 -14.16
C GLU A 224 -0.73 14.05 -13.85
N ALA A 225 0.17 13.39 -13.13
CA ALA A 225 -0.03 11.98 -12.79
C ALA A 225 -1.19 11.81 -11.82
N GLU A 226 -1.82 10.65 -11.89
CA GLU A 226 -2.92 10.27 -11.01
C GLU A 226 -2.48 10.30 -9.55
N ARG A 227 -3.26 10.96 -8.70
CA ARG A 227 -3.00 11.08 -7.28
C ARG A 227 -3.19 9.75 -6.57
N GLU A 228 -2.42 9.58 -5.51
CA GLU A 228 -2.54 8.49 -4.57
C GLU A 228 -3.14 9.00 -3.26
N ALA A 229 -4.17 8.33 -2.77
CA ALA A 229 -4.74 8.60 -1.46
C ALA A 229 -4.05 7.71 -0.40
N PRO A 230 -3.61 8.25 0.74
CA PRO A 230 -3.15 7.47 1.87
C PRO A 230 -4.25 6.53 2.40
N GLU A 231 -3.89 5.31 2.81
CA GLU A 231 -4.87 4.33 3.33
C GLU A 231 -4.51 3.85 4.74
N CYS A 232 -3.35 3.25 4.90
CA CYS A 232 -2.90 2.77 6.20
C CYS A 232 -1.38 2.59 6.25
N VAL A 233 -0.86 2.47 7.47
CA VAL A 233 0.52 2.09 7.73
C VAL A 233 0.58 1.00 8.79
N ALA A 234 1.52 0.10 8.65
CA ALA A 234 1.81 -0.97 9.58
C ALA A 234 3.29 -0.99 9.94
N ILE A 235 3.59 -1.47 11.14
CA ILE A 235 4.94 -1.83 11.56
C ILE A 235 5.11 -3.34 11.43
N VAL A 236 6.24 -3.75 10.88
CA VAL A 236 6.66 -5.14 10.74
C VAL A 236 7.97 -5.32 11.52
N SER A 237 8.01 -6.33 12.38
CA SER A 237 9.18 -6.68 13.19
C SER A 237 9.22 -8.18 13.47
N ALA A 238 10.36 -8.70 13.92
CA ALA A 238 10.52 -10.11 14.23
C ALA A 238 9.68 -10.54 15.44
N ASP A 239 9.55 -9.69 16.45
CA ASP A 239 8.88 -9.99 17.74
C ASP A 239 7.47 -9.42 17.88
N GLY A 240 7.11 -8.43 17.04
CA GLY A 240 5.82 -7.73 17.08
C GLY A 240 5.68 -6.67 18.18
N GLY A 241 6.66 -6.53 19.06
CA GLY A 241 6.67 -5.56 20.17
C GLY A 241 7.25 -4.21 19.80
N ALA A 242 7.92 -4.12 18.65
CA ALA A 242 8.60 -2.92 18.22
C ALA A 242 7.65 -1.71 18.13
N THR A 243 8.16 -0.56 18.53
CA THR A 243 7.51 0.74 18.41
C THR A 243 8.42 1.72 17.68
N ILE A 244 7.86 2.76 17.13
CA ILE A 244 8.59 3.80 16.42
C ILE A 244 8.08 5.17 16.85
N ASP A 245 8.97 6.15 16.88
CA ASP A 245 8.59 7.54 17.13
C ASP A 245 7.99 8.14 15.85
N ARG A 246 6.67 8.21 15.80
CA ARG A 246 5.92 8.74 14.67
C ARG A 246 6.35 10.17 14.31
N GLU A 247 6.49 11.04 15.33
CA GLU A 247 6.82 12.44 15.09
C GLU A 247 8.23 12.58 14.50
N ALA A 248 9.19 11.83 15.01
CA ALA A 248 10.54 11.80 14.48
C ALA A 248 10.56 11.32 13.02
N VAL A 249 9.79 10.28 12.69
CA VAL A 249 9.65 9.76 11.31
C VAL A 249 9.10 10.85 10.38
N ILE A 250 7.99 11.49 10.75
CA ILE A 250 7.34 12.49 9.90
C ILE A 250 8.22 13.73 9.71
N VAL A 251 8.87 14.22 10.79
CA VAL A 251 9.82 15.33 10.68
C VAL A 251 10.98 14.98 9.74
N ALA A 252 11.52 13.76 9.85
CA ALA A 252 12.60 13.31 8.99
C ALA A 252 12.15 13.18 7.53
N ALA A 253 10.98 12.60 7.27
CA ALA A 253 10.41 12.46 5.93
C ALA A 253 10.17 13.82 5.25
N ARG A 254 9.64 14.81 6.00
CA ARG A 254 9.42 16.17 5.48
C ARG A 254 10.72 16.91 5.14
N ARG A 255 11.83 16.58 5.79
CA ARG A 255 13.16 17.16 5.55
C ARG A 255 13.97 16.39 4.52
N ALA A 256 13.52 15.22 4.10
CA ALA A 256 14.23 14.35 3.20
C ALA A 256 14.36 14.94 1.79
N THR A 257 15.38 14.51 1.08
CA THR A 257 15.49 14.71 -0.37
C THR A 257 14.70 13.60 -1.05
N TRP A 258 13.71 13.99 -1.84
CA TRP A 258 12.83 13.06 -2.57
C TRP A 258 13.30 12.87 -3.99
N HIS A 259 13.14 11.66 -4.53
CA HIS A 259 13.58 11.25 -5.85
C HIS A 259 12.42 10.72 -6.69
N GLY A 260 12.53 10.92 -7.99
CA GLY A 260 11.61 10.40 -8.98
C GLY A 260 10.27 11.14 -9.05
N ARG A 261 9.62 11.01 -10.20
CA ARG A 261 8.28 11.54 -10.46
C ARG A 261 7.34 10.42 -10.85
N PRO A 262 6.08 10.40 -10.39
CA PRO A 262 5.14 9.37 -10.76
C PRO A 262 4.83 9.43 -12.25
N ASN A 263 4.79 8.28 -12.91
CA ASN A 263 4.37 8.18 -14.30
C ASN A 263 2.86 8.40 -14.44
N MET A 264 2.43 8.92 -15.57
CA MET A 264 1.01 8.94 -15.95
C MET A 264 0.54 7.51 -16.23
N LEU A 265 -0.66 7.18 -15.73
CA LEU A 265 -1.25 5.85 -15.93
C LEU A 265 -2.28 5.84 -17.07
N SER A 266 -2.94 6.97 -17.33
CA SER A 266 -3.95 7.12 -18.39
C SER A 266 -3.72 8.38 -19.20
N ARG A 267 -4.18 8.35 -20.43
CA ARG A 267 -4.14 9.52 -21.35
C ARG A 267 -5.25 10.54 -21.06
N SER A 268 -6.32 10.08 -20.44
CA SER A 268 -7.48 10.91 -20.10
C SER A 268 -8.19 10.33 -18.88
N HIS A 269 -8.92 11.19 -18.18
CA HIS A 269 -9.63 10.85 -16.95
C HIS A 269 -11.07 11.34 -17.02
N VAL A 270 -11.91 10.75 -16.16
CA VAL A 270 -13.26 11.24 -15.90
C VAL A 270 -13.34 11.58 -14.42
N ASP A 271 -13.81 12.78 -14.11
CA ASP A 271 -13.97 13.23 -12.73
C ASP A 271 -15.18 12.56 -12.06
N TRP A 272 -14.95 12.08 -10.85
CA TRP A 272 -15.97 11.47 -10.01
C TRP A 272 -16.05 12.18 -8.65
N PRO A 273 -16.73 13.34 -8.55
CA PRO A 273 -16.77 14.14 -7.30
C PRO A 273 -17.30 13.40 -6.08
N ALA A 274 -18.08 12.33 -6.27
CA ALA A 274 -18.54 11.49 -5.17
C ALA A 274 -17.37 10.73 -4.50
N ILE A 275 -16.34 10.37 -5.27
CA ILE A 275 -15.13 9.71 -4.76
C ILE A 275 -14.32 10.71 -3.95
N ASP A 276 -14.06 11.89 -4.48
CA ASP A 276 -13.31 12.94 -3.78
C ASP A 276 -14.02 13.35 -2.48
N ALA A 277 -15.34 13.47 -2.54
CA ALA A 277 -16.13 13.85 -1.37
C ALA A 277 -16.11 12.79 -0.27
N VAL A 278 -16.12 11.50 -0.60
CA VAL A 278 -16.04 10.43 0.41
C VAL A 278 -14.62 10.28 0.92
N ASP A 279 -13.59 10.39 0.09
CA ASP A 279 -12.18 10.39 0.50
C ASP A 279 -11.96 11.44 1.59
N VAL A 280 -12.30 12.70 1.30
CA VAL A 280 -12.17 13.79 2.29
C VAL A 280 -12.98 13.53 3.56
N ALA A 281 -14.17 12.92 3.44
CA ALA A 281 -15.06 12.68 4.59
C ALA A 281 -14.63 11.49 5.48
N THR A 282 -13.76 10.63 4.97
CA THR A 282 -13.26 9.45 5.69
C THR A 282 -11.82 9.57 6.14
N ARG A 283 -11.15 10.70 5.86
CA ARG A 283 -9.79 10.95 6.29
C ARG A 283 -9.63 10.81 7.80
N THR A 284 -8.60 10.09 8.19
CA THR A 284 -8.22 9.90 9.58
C THR A 284 -7.44 11.12 10.07
N PRO A 285 -7.95 11.85 11.08
CA PRO A 285 -7.30 13.08 11.56
C PRO A 285 -6.02 12.82 12.37
N GLY A 286 -5.74 11.55 12.73
CA GLY A 286 -4.68 11.18 13.65
C GLY A 286 -5.05 11.42 15.11
N GLY A 287 -4.23 10.84 16.01
CA GLY A 287 -4.47 10.87 17.44
C GLY A 287 -5.03 9.54 17.95
N SER A 288 -5.02 9.32 19.27
CA SER A 288 -5.54 8.08 19.84
C SER A 288 -7.01 7.91 19.49
N ILE A 289 -7.31 6.92 18.67
CA ILE A 289 -8.68 6.44 18.55
C ILE A 289 -9.03 5.82 19.90
N ARG A 290 -9.64 6.62 20.78
CA ARG A 290 -10.31 6.10 21.97
C ARG A 290 -11.60 5.44 21.49
N GLY A 291 -11.49 4.23 21.01
CA GLY A 291 -12.61 3.37 20.69
C GLY A 291 -12.45 2.07 21.44
N ASP A 292 -13.21 1.88 22.50
CA ASP A 292 -13.45 0.59 23.15
C ASP A 292 -14.18 -0.37 22.20
N HIS A 293 -13.57 -0.71 21.10
CA HIS A 293 -14.01 -1.83 20.29
C HIS A 293 -12.97 -2.92 20.34
N PRO A 294 -13.16 -3.95 21.17
CA PRO A 294 -12.35 -5.15 21.09
C PRO A 294 -12.58 -5.76 19.71
N VAL A 295 -11.56 -5.72 18.87
CA VAL A 295 -11.51 -6.57 17.69
C VAL A 295 -11.38 -7.99 18.21
N ARG A 296 -12.50 -8.71 18.24
CA ARG A 296 -12.57 -10.15 18.53
C ARG A 296 -12.11 -10.94 17.30
#